data_2661889c50ea7e71ec5fba3cfc930df0
#
_entry.id   2661889c50ea7e71ec5fba3cfc930df0
#
_cell.length_a   1.000
_cell.length_b   1.000
_cell.length_c   1.000
_cell.angle_alpha   90.00
_cell.angle_beta   90.00
_cell.angle_gamma   90.00
#
_symmetry.space_group_name_H-M   'P 1'
#
loop_
_entity.id
_entity.type
_entity.pdbx_description
1 polymer ?
#
loop_
_entity_poly.entity_id
_entity_poly.type
_entity_poly.pdbx_seq_one_letter_code
_entity_poly.pdbx_strand_id
1 'polypeptide(L)'
;MKEGYLAFLGSRTEEVIRSYFVDTVVFSCKALDENWGVMESQEAFGTAKKAMLDSGRRKILVVDNTKFDQTAFSVAGRLRDIDIVVTDMKPSDKWLKLFEEEGVECRYPESVR
;
A
#
# COMPACT_ATOMS: atom_id res chain seq x y z
N MET A 1 8.09 -2.12 -21.23
CA MET A 1 7.17 -1.86 -20.16
C MET A 1 7.71 -0.85 -19.21
N LYS A 2 6.91 0.07 -18.78
CA LYS A 2 7.37 1.01 -17.81
C LYS A 2 7.39 0.35 -16.50
N GLU A 3 8.47 0.47 -15.82
CA GLU A 3 8.50 -0.03 -14.50
C GLU A 3 7.74 0.90 -13.62
N GLY A 4 7.34 0.45 -12.53
CA GLY A 4 6.79 1.25 -11.48
C GLY A 4 5.31 1.32 -11.42
N TYR A 5 4.59 1.38 -12.49
CA TYR A 5 3.16 1.56 -12.36
C TYR A 5 2.39 0.80 -13.41
N LEU A 6 1.47 -0.04 -12.97
CA LEU A 6 0.55 -0.75 -13.82
C LEU A 6 -0.84 -0.53 -13.30
N ALA A 7 -1.76 -0.16 -14.19
CA ALA A 7 -3.11 0.16 -13.80
C ALA A 7 -4.13 -0.73 -14.47
N PHE A 8 -3.76 -1.94 -14.81
CA PHE A 8 -4.68 -2.86 -15.43
C PHE A 8 -5.40 -3.69 -14.40
N LEU A 9 -6.39 -4.41 -14.81
CA LEU A 9 -7.19 -5.24 -13.93
C LEU A 9 -7.32 -6.63 -14.53
N GLY A 10 -7.52 -7.62 -13.67
CA GLY A 10 -7.78 -8.98 -14.09
C GLY A 10 -6.61 -9.90 -13.91
N SER A 11 -6.83 -11.18 -14.18
CA SER A 11 -5.82 -12.20 -13.93
C SER A 11 -4.63 -12.08 -14.86
N ARG A 12 -4.85 -11.60 -16.09
CA ARG A 12 -3.73 -11.41 -16.98
C ARG A 12 -2.80 -10.33 -16.45
N THR A 13 -3.37 -9.29 -15.83
CA THR A 13 -2.58 -8.24 -15.24
C THR A 13 -1.70 -8.81 -14.14
N GLU A 14 -2.26 -9.68 -13.31
CA GLU A 14 -1.49 -10.28 -12.25
C GLU A 14 -0.32 -11.08 -12.81
N GLU A 15 -0.55 -11.86 -13.84
CA GLU A 15 0.52 -12.64 -14.44
C GLU A 15 1.62 -11.75 -15.02
N VAL A 16 1.23 -10.66 -15.66
CA VAL A 16 2.21 -9.75 -16.24
C VAL A 16 3.02 -9.10 -15.12
N ILE A 17 2.36 -8.65 -14.06
CA ILE A 17 3.06 -8.00 -12.97
C ILE A 17 4.05 -8.96 -12.32
N ARG A 18 3.63 -10.20 -12.09
CA ARG A 18 4.50 -11.15 -11.42
C ARG A 18 5.68 -11.58 -12.28
N SER A 19 5.62 -11.33 -13.59
CA SER A 19 6.74 -11.66 -14.45
C SER A 19 7.84 -10.61 -14.41
N TYR A 20 7.62 -9.46 -13.74
CA TYR A 20 8.62 -8.42 -13.62
C TYR A 20 9.14 -8.34 -12.21
N PHE A 21 10.39 -7.96 -12.08
CA PHE A 21 10.98 -7.72 -10.78
C PHE A 21 11.44 -6.27 -10.80
N VAL A 22 10.91 -5.46 -9.90
CA VAL A 22 11.23 -4.04 -9.88
C VAL A 22 11.86 -3.69 -8.54
N ASP A 23 12.67 -2.63 -8.51
CA ASP A 23 13.32 -2.23 -7.28
C ASP A 23 12.33 -1.57 -6.33
N THR A 24 11.47 -0.73 -6.81
CA THR A 24 10.55 0.02 -5.96
C THR A 24 9.18 0.03 -6.56
N VAL A 25 8.18 -0.25 -5.74
CA VAL A 25 6.79 -0.15 -6.12
C VAL A 25 6.19 0.99 -5.30
N VAL A 26 5.57 1.96 -5.98
CA VAL A 26 4.85 3.04 -5.31
C VAL A 26 3.38 2.86 -5.65
N PHE A 27 2.54 2.82 -4.64
CA PHE A 27 1.12 2.54 -4.86
C PHE A 27 0.28 3.26 -3.81
N SER A 28 -1.04 3.26 -4.03
CA SER A 28 -1.97 3.81 -3.06
C SER A 28 -3.04 2.76 -2.81
N CYS A 29 -3.98 3.07 -1.93
CA CYS A 29 -5.06 2.14 -1.65
C CYS A 29 -6.34 2.90 -1.33
N LYS A 30 -7.43 2.17 -1.24
CA LYS A 30 -8.72 2.77 -0.94
C LYS A 30 -8.89 2.98 0.55
N ALA A 31 -8.32 2.10 1.36
CA ALA A 31 -8.52 2.15 2.81
C ALA A 31 -7.39 1.43 3.53
N LEU A 32 -7.13 1.86 4.77
CA LEU A 32 -6.20 1.18 5.66
C LEU A 32 -6.93 0.84 6.95
N ASP A 33 -6.96 -0.43 7.28
CA ASP A 33 -7.61 -0.92 8.49
C ASP A 33 -6.58 -1.59 9.38
N GLU A 34 -6.67 -1.38 10.68
CA GLU A 34 -5.65 -1.91 11.57
C GLU A 34 -5.65 -3.43 11.62
N ASN A 35 -6.78 -4.06 11.32
CA ASN A 35 -6.86 -5.52 11.35
C ASN A 35 -6.68 -6.14 9.97
N TRP A 36 -7.18 -5.51 8.93
CA TRP A 36 -7.15 -6.08 7.59
C TRP A 36 -6.01 -5.58 6.72
N GLY A 37 -5.44 -4.43 7.05
CA GLY A 37 -4.29 -3.90 6.32
C GLY A 37 -4.69 -3.03 5.15
N VAL A 38 -4.10 -3.28 4.00
CA VAL A 38 -4.30 -2.48 2.79
C VAL A 38 -5.51 -3.00 2.05
N MET A 39 -6.49 -2.15 1.80
CA MET A 39 -7.76 -2.60 1.23
C MET A 39 -8.10 -1.83 -0.03
N GLU A 40 -8.82 -2.50 -0.92
CA GLU A 40 -9.27 -1.94 -2.19
C GLU A 40 -10.76 -2.13 -2.38
N SER A 41 -11.33 -1.29 -3.25
CA SER A 41 -12.77 -1.30 -3.45
C SER A 41 -13.25 -2.48 -4.29
N GLN A 42 -12.39 -3.06 -5.09
CA GLN A 42 -12.74 -4.19 -5.94
C GLN A 42 -11.70 -5.27 -5.82
N GLU A 43 -12.14 -6.51 -5.94
CA GLU A 43 -11.24 -7.64 -5.82
C GLU A 43 -10.13 -7.59 -6.87
N ALA A 44 -10.46 -7.18 -8.09
CA ALA A 44 -9.45 -7.12 -9.14
C ALA A 44 -8.34 -6.13 -8.81
N PHE A 45 -8.68 -4.99 -8.19
CA PHE A 45 -7.67 -4.04 -7.76
C PHE A 45 -6.82 -4.65 -6.64
N GLY A 46 -7.43 -5.38 -5.72
CA GLY A 46 -6.69 -6.00 -4.63
C GLY A 46 -5.72 -7.05 -5.15
N THR A 47 -6.15 -7.86 -6.11
CA THR A 47 -5.29 -8.88 -6.70
C THR A 47 -4.10 -8.25 -7.42
N ALA A 48 -4.34 -7.19 -8.19
CA ALA A 48 -3.26 -6.53 -8.91
C ALA A 48 -2.25 -5.91 -7.94
N LYS A 49 -2.73 -5.28 -6.86
CA LYS A 49 -1.82 -4.67 -5.90
C LYS A 49 -1.04 -5.70 -5.13
N LYS A 50 -1.65 -6.84 -4.82
CA LYS A 50 -0.92 -7.90 -4.17
C LYS A 50 0.22 -8.40 -5.06
N ALA A 51 -0.04 -8.52 -6.37
CA ALA A 51 1.00 -8.92 -7.29
C ALA A 51 2.12 -7.87 -7.35
N MET A 52 1.77 -6.58 -7.30
CA MET A 52 2.77 -5.53 -7.28
C MET A 52 3.62 -5.60 -6.01
N LEU A 53 3.00 -5.87 -4.87
CA LEU A 53 3.74 -6.00 -3.63
C LEU A 53 4.71 -7.18 -3.68
N ASP A 54 4.28 -8.27 -4.31
CA ASP A 54 5.15 -9.44 -4.40
C ASP A 54 6.29 -9.24 -5.39
N SER A 55 6.12 -8.33 -6.37
CA SER A 55 7.12 -8.15 -7.40
C SER A 55 8.17 -7.11 -7.04
N GLY A 56 7.89 -6.24 -6.11
CA GLY A 56 8.80 -5.15 -5.77
C GLY A 56 9.71 -5.51 -4.62
N ARG A 57 10.94 -5.00 -4.66
CA ARG A 57 11.84 -5.18 -3.54
C ARG A 57 11.53 -4.17 -2.44
N ARG A 58 11.15 -2.97 -2.80
CA ARG A 58 10.82 -1.93 -1.86
C ARG A 58 9.40 -1.45 -2.14
N LYS A 59 8.57 -1.38 -1.12
CA LYS A 59 7.16 -1.06 -1.30
C LYS A 59 6.82 0.21 -0.54
N ILE A 60 6.34 1.20 -1.27
CA ILE A 60 6.00 2.50 -0.70
C ILE A 60 4.52 2.76 -0.93
N LEU A 61 3.77 2.95 0.15
CA LEU A 61 2.35 3.25 0.07
C LEU A 61 2.17 4.74 0.28
N VAL A 62 1.46 5.40 -0.63
CA VAL A 62 1.17 6.82 -0.53
C VAL A 62 -0.33 6.98 -0.34
N VAL A 63 -0.75 7.53 0.79
CA VAL A 63 -2.17 7.71 1.09
C VAL A 63 -2.35 9.02 1.84
N ASP A 64 -3.53 9.63 1.69
CA ASP A 64 -3.85 10.79 2.51
C ASP A 64 -4.49 10.32 3.80
N ASN A 65 -4.67 11.25 4.74
CA ASN A 65 -5.12 10.87 6.07
C ASN A 65 -6.55 10.36 6.12
N THR A 66 -7.33 10.56 5.09
CA THR A 66 -8.71 10.08 5.09
C THR A 66 -8.81 8.57 4.88
N LYS A 67 -7.71 7.93 4.48
CA LYS A 67 -7.75 6.50 4.23
C LYS A 67 -7.58 5.67 5.50
N PHE A 68 -7.10 6.27 6.58
CA PHE A 68 -6.89 5.52 7.80
C PHE A 68 -8.20 5.18 8.50
N ASP A 69 -8.28 4.02 9.09
CA ASP A 69 -9.45 3.54 9.84
C ASP A 69 -10.68 3.42 8.94
N GLN A 70 -10.47 3.09 7.70
CA GLN A 70 -11.54 2.84 6.76
C GLN A 70 -11.43 1.40 6.28
N THR A 71 -12.54 0.85 5.81
CA THR A 71 -12.52 -0.49 5.24
C THR A 71 -13.02 -0.42 3.81
N ALA A 72 -12.70 -1.41 3.04
CA ALA A 72 -13.15 -1.52 1.67
C ALA A 72 -13.46 -2.97 1.38
N PHE A 73 -13.72 -3.29 0.13
CA PHE A 73 -14.26 -4.60 -0.20
C PHE A 73 -13.24 -5.72 -0.09
N SER A 74 -12.00 -5.49 -0.50
CA SER A 74 -11.04 -6.59 -0.56
C SER A 74 -9.71 -6.19 0.05
N VAL A 75 -8.93 -7.18 0.45
CA VAL A 75 -7.62 -6.98 1.05
C VAL A 75 -6.56 -7.14 -0.02
N ALA A 76 -5.69 -6.15 -0.15
CA ALA A 76 -4.60 -6.20 -1.10
C ALA A 76 -3.30 -6.63 -0.46
N GLY A 77 -3.11 -6.40 0.82
CA GLY A 77 -1.87 -6.78 1.48
C GLY A 77 -1.94 -6.45 2.95
N ARG A 78 -0.90 -6.83 3.67
CA ARG A 78 -0.81 -6.55 5.10
C ARG A 78 0.12 -5.38 5.34
N LEU A 79 -0.01 -4.75 6.50
CA LEU A 79 0.86 -3.63 6.80
C LEU A 79 2.33 -4.03 6.74
N ARG A 80 2.66 -5.20 7.23
CA ARG A 80 4.06 -5.64 7.26
C ARG A 80 4.66 -5.88 5.88
N ASP A 81 3.81 -5.90 4.84
CA ASP A 81 4.32 -6.04 3.48
C ASP A 81 4.80 -4.71 2.91
N ILE A 82 4.60 -3.61 3.64
CA ILE A 82 4.95 -2.29 3.17
C ILE A 82 6.22 -1.84 3.88
N ASP A 83 7.13 -1.21 3.17
CA ASP A 83 8.35 -0.71 3.78
C ASP A 83 8.18 0.72 4.28
N ILE A 84 7.51 1.55 3.51
CA ILE A 84 7.34 2.96 3.85
C ILE A 84 5.91 3.39 3.56
N VAL A 85 5.30 4.12 4.49
CA VAL A 85 4.02 4.78 4.25
C VAL A 85 4.29 6.27 4.22
N VAL A 86 3.82 6.94 3.16
CA VAL A 86 3.93 8.39 3.04
C VAL A 86 2.51 8.95 3.09
N THR A 87 2.26 9.87 3.99
CA THR A 87 0.94 10.44 4.15
C THR A 87 1.04 11.94 4.37
N ASP A 88 -0.08 12.65 4.27
CA ASP A 88 -0.08 14.10 4.30
C ASP A 88 -0.15 14.68 5.70
N MET A 89 -0.49 13.91 6.70
CA MET A 89 -0.61 14.39 8.07
C MET A 89 -0.12 13.32 9.02
N LYS A 90 0.35 13.76 10.18
CA LYS A 90 0.82 12.81 11.18
C LYS A 90 -0.31 11.88 11.60
N PRO A 91 -0.15 10.58 11.46
CA PRO A 91 -1.18 9.64 11.89
C PRO A 91 -1.35 9.65 13.40
N SER A 92 -2.44 9.05 13.87
CA SER A 92 -2.69 8.94 15.30
C SER A 92 -1.63 8.09 15.97
N ASP A 93 -1.51 8.22 17.28
CA ASP A 93 -0.54 7.44 18.04
C ASP A 93 -0.78 5.94 17.84
N LYS A 94 -2.04 5.53 17.73
CA LYS A 94 -2.37 4.13 17.49
C LYS A 94 -1.71 3.64 16.20
N TRP A 95 -1.82 4.43 15.14
CA TRP A 95 -1.25 4.04 13.86
C TRP A 95 0.26 4.09 13.86
N LEU A 96 0.85 5.11 14.50
CA LEU A 96 2.30 5.19 14.57
C LEU A 96 2.87 4.00 15.33
N LYS A 97 2.21 3.58 16.41
CA LYS A 97 2.66 2.42 17.15
C LYS A 97 2.51 1.15 16.32
N LEU A 98 1.41 1.03 15.59
CA LEU A 98 1.18 -0.14 14.77
C LEU A 98 2.23 -0.24 13.66
N PHE A 99 2.56 0.88 13.02
CA PHE A 99 3.60 0.87 11.99
C PHE A 99 4.94 0.44 12.59
N GLU A 100 5.26 0.92 13.78
CA GLU A 100 6.50 0.53 14.41
C GLU A 100 6.51 -0.96 14.69
N GLU A 101 5.41 -1.50 15.19
CA GLU A 101 5.34 -2.93 15.49
C GLU A 101 5.45 -3.78 14.23
N GLU A 102 4.95 -3.29 13.11
CA GLU A 102 4.99 -4.04 11.86
C GLU A 102 6.23 -3.75 11.04
N GLY A 103 7.11 -2.91 11.53
CA GLY A 103 8.35 -2.63 10.82
C GLY A 103 8.20 -1.69 9.64
N VAL A 104 7.20 -0.80 9.69
CA VAL A 104 6.91 0.11 8.59
C VAL A 104 7.37 1.50 8.97
N GLU A 105 8.14 2.12 8.11
CA GLU A 105 8.54 3.50 8.31
C GLU A 105 7.40 4.42 7.86
N CYS A 106 7.06 5.43 8.65
CA CYS A 106 5.98 6.34 8.32
C CYS A 106 6.57 7.73 8.14
N ARG A 107 6.29 8.35 7.01
CA ARG A 107 6.77 9.70 6.72
C ARG A 107 5.60 10.63 6.46
N TYR A 108 5.66 11.82 7.05
CA TYR A 108 4.63 12.84 6.90
C TYR A 108 5.29 14.20 7.05
N PRO A 109 4.66 15.28 6.55
CA PRO A 109 5.25 16.61 6.70
C PRO A 109 5.25 16.99 8.16
N GLU A 110 6.33 17.58 8.60
CA GLU A 110 6.37 18.05 9.95
C GLU A 110 5.64 19.36 10.03
N SER A 111 4.99 19.53 11.15
CA SER A 111 4.20 20.70 11.32
C SER A 111 5.09 21.82 11.64
N VAL A 112 5.86 22.27 10.83
CA VAL A 112 6.74 23.17 11.16
C VAL A 112 6.34 24.43 10.94
N ARG A 113 5.82 24.88 10.54
CA ARG A 113 5.77 26.23 10.17
C ARG A 113 4.45 26.77 10.30
#